data_5c4345b1156d610b249216c8e6e57719
#
_entry.id   5c4345b1156d610b249216c8e6e57719
#
_cell.length_a   1.000
_cell.length_b   1.000
_cell.length_c   1.000
_cell.angle_alpha   90.00
_cell.angle_beta   90.00
_cell.angle_gamma   90.00
#
_symmetry.space_group_name_H-M   'P 1'
#
loop_
_entity.id
_entity.type
_entity.pdbx_description
1 polymer ?
#
loop_
_entity_poly.entity_id
_entity_poly.type
_entity_poly.pdbx_seq_one_letter_code
_entity_poly.pdbx_strand_id
1 'polypeptide(L)'
;MSTQLPASPWLATTHHLNRPDVDRKYVLWVDLPPTYDAASEEPHPLYLCFDAMWTYGTVVDTVRLLAPTKELPKAIVVGVAHDDPSYKNVIQQRAMDFTTTAADAPPLTGVRVPGEELGGAESFRQWLESDLIPFLRAQYRISEITFVGHSFSALFGVHVLFERSTMFDH
;
A
#
# COMPACT_ATOMS: atom_id res chain seq x y z
N MET A 1 31.60 -6.42 -22.47
CA MET A 1 31.18 -5.55 -21.35
C MET A 1 29.84 -6.11 -20.85
N SER A 2 29.80 -6.60 -19.64
CA SER A 2 28.54 -7.06 -19.02
C SER A 2 27.76 -5.84 -18.53
N THR A 3 26.58 -5.59 -19.09
CA THR A 3 25.67 -4.56 -18.61
C THR A 3 24.92 -5.15 -17.43
N GLN A 4 25.24 -4.71 -16.21
CA GLN A 4 24.53 -5.13 -15.03
C GLN A 4 23.17 -4.40 -15.00
N LEU A 5 22.12 -5.12 -15.40
CA LEU A 5 20.75 -4.63 -15.22
C LEU A 5 20.35 -4.88 -13.75
N PRO A 6 19.64 -3.94 -13.11
CA PRO A 6 19.09 -4.19 -11.78
C PRO A 6 18.18 -5.42 -11.85
N ALA A 7 18.46 -6.43 -11.04
CA ALA A 7 17.56 -7.57 -10.89
C ALA A 7 16.33 -7.09 -10.12
N SER A 8 15.26 -6.78 -10.84
CA SER A 8 13.93 -6.66 -10.21
C SER A 8 13.31 -8.05 -10.27
N PRO A 9 13.13 -8.73 -9.14
CA PRO A 9 12.47 -10.04 -9.11
C PRO A 9 10.99 -9.92 -9.50
N TRP A 10 10.44 -8.70 -9.50
CA TRP A 10 9.06 -8.42 -9.85
C TRP A 10 9.01 -7.50 -11.07
N LEU A 11 8.17 -7.85 -12.03
CA LEU A 11 7.86 -7.01 -13.19
C LEU A 11 6.86 -5.90 -12.79
N ALA A 12 7.11 -5.23 -11.67
CA ALA A 12 6.22 -4.23 -11.13
C ALA A 12 6.26 -2.95 -11.95
N THR A 13 5.08 -2.43 -12.26
CA THR A 13 4.91 -1.06 -12.73
C THR A 13 4.88 -0.11 -11.53
N THR A 14 5.42 1.09 -11.68
CA THR A 14 5.38 2.11 -10.64
C THR A 14 4.52 3.30 -11.05
N HIS A 15 3.73 3.81 -10.09
CA HIS A 15 3.02 5.08 -10.23
C HIS A 15 3.41 6.00 -9.08
N HIS A 16 3.46 7.30 -9.35
CA HIS A 16 3.70 8.32 -8.32
C HIS A 16 2.43 9.11 -8.10
N LEU A 17 1.98 9.18 -6.86
CA LEU A 17 0.82 9.96 -6.44
C LEU A 17 1.23 11.01 -5.43
N ASN A 18 0.68 12.21 -5.59
CA ASN A 18 0.84 13.27 -4.61
C ASN A 18 -0.32 13.23 -3.62
N ARG A 19 -0.01 13.56 -2.38
CA ARG A 19 -0.98 13.85 -1.34
C ARG A 19 -0.82 15.32 -0.93
N PRO A 20 -1.60 16.22 -1.54
CA PRO A 20 -1.33 17.66 -1.49
C PRO A 20 -1.62 18.30 -0.13
N ASP A 21 -2.54 17.73 0.67
CA ASP A 21 -2.91 18.23 2.00
C ASP A 21 -1.72 18.24 2.99
N VAL A 22 -0.74 17.38 2.77
CA VAL A 22 0.47 17.25 3.61
C VAL A 22 1.77 17.37 2.82
N ASP A 23 1.70 17.78 1.53
CA ASP A 23 2.85 17.89 0.61
C ASP A 23 3.74 16.63 0.58
N ARG A 24 3.11 15.47 0.48
CA ARG A 24 3.80 14.18 0.44
C ARG A 24 3.57 13.44 -0.86
N LYS A 25 4.53 12.59 -1.18
CA LYS A 25 4.51 11.73 -2.36
C LYS A 25 4.55 10.27 -1.97
N TYR A 26 3.77 9.48 -2.68
CA TYR A 26 3.72 8.03 -2.54
C TYR A 26 4.08 7.38 -3.84
N VAL A 27 4.71 6.22 -3.75
CA VAL A 27 5.00 5.35 -4.89
C VAL A 27 4.14 4.10 -4.77
N LEU A 28 3.39 3.80 -5.80
CA LEU A 28 2.66 2.55 -5.90
C LEU A 28 3.49 1.55 -6.70
N TRP A 29 3.71 0.38 -6.15
CA TRP A 29 4.30 -0.76 -6.83
C TRP A 29 3.17 -1.70 -7.22
N VAL A 30 2.99 -1.94 -8.52
CA VAL A 30 1.87 -2.73 -9.03
C VAL A 30 2.37 -3.99 -9.71
N ASP A 31 1.98 -5.15 -9.18
CA ASP A 31 2.18 -6.44 -9.80
C ASP A 31 0.85 -6.94 -10.37
N LEU A 32 0.87 -7.28 -11.66
CA LEU A 32 -0.30 -7.81 -12.35
C LEU A 32 -0.17 -9.32 -12.50
N PRO A 33 -1.27 -10.08 -12.41
CA PRO A 33 -1.21 -11.51 -12.68
C PRO A 33 -0.74 -11.75 -14.14
N PRO A 34 0.05 -12.80 -14.40
CA PRO A 34 0.60 -13.07 -15.74
C PRO A 34 -0.45 -13.16 -16.87
N THR A 35 -1.70 -13.39 -16.49
CA THR A 35 -2.83 -13.49 -17.41
C THR A 35 -3.65 -12.20 -17.51
N TYR A 36 -3.20 -11.12 -16.89
CA TYR A 36 -3.90 -9.84 -16.96
C TYR A 36 -3.90 -9.32 -18.40
N ASP A 37 -5.09 -9.01 -18.89
CA ASP A 37 -5.29 -8.41 -20.20
C ASP A 37 -6.04 -7.09 -20.04
N ALA A 38 -5.36 -5.98 -20.34
CA ALA A 38 -5.93 -4.65 -20.23
C ALA A 38 -7.13 -4.41 -21.17
N ALA A 39 -7.26 -5.21 -22.24
CA ALA A 39 -8.40 -5.17 -23.16
C ALA A 39 -9.59 -6.02 -22.67
N SER A 40 -9.38 -6.88 -21.68
CA SER A 40 -10.45 -7.69 -21.08
C SER A 40 -11.27 -6.88 -20.08
N GLU A 41 -12.55 -7.16 -20.00
CA GLU A 41 -13.45 -6.65 -18.95
C GLU A 41 -13.45 -7.52 -17.69
N GLU A 42 -12.68 -8.61 -17.65
CA GLU A 42 -12.60 -9.50 -16.50
C GLU A 42 -11.96 -8.78 -15.30
N PRO A 43 -12.67 -8.63 -14.16
CA PRO A 43 -12.11 -7.99 -13.01
C PRO A 43 -11.26 -8.97 -12.18
N HIS A 44 -10.28 -8.43 -11.46
CA HIS A 44 -9.41 -9.17 -10.55
C HIS A 44 -9.53 -8.63 -9.13
N PRO A 45 -9.42 -9.48 -8.09
CA PRO A 45 -9.23 -8.99 -6.74
C PRO A 45 -7.91 -8.24 -6.60
N LEU A 46 -7.88 -7.27 -5.70
CA LEU A 46 -6.72 -6.44 -5.39
C LEU A 46 -6.27 -6.67 -3.95
N TYR A 47 -5.03 -7.01 -3.74
CA TYR A 47 -4.36 -6.93 -2.44
C TYR A 47 -3.65 -5.58 -2.33
N LEU A 48 -4.17 -4.69 -1.48
CA LEU A 48 -3.59 -3.37 -1.22
C LEU A 48 -2.71 -3.42 0.02
N CYS A 49 -1.40 -3.41 -0.21
CA CYS A 49 -0.37 -3.62 0.82
C CYS A 49 0.16 -2.29 1.33
N PHE A 50 -0.08 -2.00 2.60
CA PHE A 50 0.54 -0.88 3.29
C PHE A 50 1.86 -1.33 3.95
N ASP A 51 2.73 -0.36 4.27
CA ASP A 51 4.10 -0.67 4.66
C ASP A 51 4.83 -1.51 3.58
N ALA A 52 4.67 -1.13 2.33
CA ALA A 52 5.05 -1.94 1.17
C ALA A 52 6.52 -2.41 1.17
N MET A 53 7.42 -1.63 1.77
CA MET A 53 8.84 -2.03 1.91
C MET A 53 9.02 -3.37 2.63
N TRP A 54 8.06 -3.78 3.47
CA TRP A 54 8.13 -5.03 4.25
C TRP A 54 7.08 -6.06 3.83
N THR A 55 5.93 -5.62 3.30
CA THR A 55 4.78 -6.50 3.05
C THR A 55 4.65 -6.91 1.59
N TYR A 56 4.92 -5.99 0.66
CA TYR A 56 4.61 -6.17 -0.76
C TYR A 56 5.26 -7.42 -1.38
N GLY A 57 6.57 -7.60 -1.19
CA GLY A 57 7.29 -8.74 -1.76
C GLY A 57 6.72 -10.08 -1.29
N THR A 58 6.44 -10.19 0.02
CA THR A 58 5.85 -11.41 0.60
C THR A 58 4.48 -11.71 -0.01
N VAL A 59 3.63 -10.70 -0.19
CA VAL A 59 2.30 -10.87 -0.78
C VAL A 59 2.40 -11.25 -2.25
N VAL A 60 3.26 -10.57 -3.03
CA VAL A 60 3.48 -10.91 -4.45
C VAL A 60 3.94 -12.36 -4.60
N ASP A 61 4.95 -12.78 -3.84
CA ASP A 61 5.47 -14.14 -3.90
C ASP A 61 4.42 -15.17 -3.48
N THR A 62 3.63 -14.87 -2.45
CA THR A 62 2.53 -15.75 -2.00
C THR A 62 1.47 -15.90 -3.08
N VAL A 63 1.00 -14.80 -3.68
CA VAL A 63 0.00 -14.84 -4.75
C VAL A 63 0.54 -15.60 -5.96
N ARG A 64 1.78 -15.34 -6.37
CA ARG A 64 2.40 -16.03 -7.51
C ARG A 64 2.58 -17.53 -7.27
N LEU A 65 2.84 -17.93 -6.04
CA LEU A 65 2.99 -19.34 -5.66
C LEU A 65 1.64 -20.08 -5.63
N LEU A 66 0.60 -19.46 -5.07
CA LEU A 66 -0.65 -20.12 -4.75
C LEU A 66 -1.75 -19.95 -5.82
N ALA A 67 -1.67 -18.91 -6.66
CA ALA A 67 -2.66 -18.71 -7.72
C ALA A 67 -2.66 -19.82 -8.80
N PRO A 68 -1.52 -20.40 -9.23
CA PRO A 68 -1.52 -21.52 -10.16
C PRO A 68 -2.22 -22.78 -9.65
N THR A 69 -2.16 -23.02 -8.34
CA THR A 69 -2.82 -24.16 -7.67
C THR A 69 -4.28 -23.86 -7.28
N LYS A 70 -4.76 -22.66 -7.54
CA LYS A 70 -6.11 -22.15 -7.21
C LYS A 70 -6.36 -22.06 -5.69
N GLU A 71 -5.34 -22.01 -4.88
CA GLU A 71 -5.45 -21.77 -3.44
C GLU A 71 -5.68 -20.29 -3.15
N LEU A 72 -5.20 -19.40 -4.05
CA LEU A 72 -5.55 -17.98 -4.09
C LEU A 72 -6.07 -17.60 -5.48
N PRO A 73 -6.88 -16.55 -5.60
CA PRO A 73 -7.27 -16.00 -6.89
C PRO A 73 -6.06 -15.36 -7.60
N LYS A 74 -6.15 -15.24 -8.92
CA LYS A 74 -5.24 -14.41 -9.70
C LYS A 74 -5.53 -12.95 -9.37
N ALA A 75 -4.69 -12.32 -8.58
CA ALA A 75 -4.93 -11.00 -8.04
C ALA A 75 -3.92 -9.98 -8.54
N ILE A 76 -4.34 -8.72 -8.56
CA ILE A 76 -3.47 -7.56 -8.63
C ILE A 76 -2.89 -7.33 -7.23
N VAL A 77 -1.60 -7.05 -7.12
CA VAL A 77 -0.99 -6.67 -5.84
C VAL A 77 -0.45 -5.25 -5.97
N VAL A 78 -0.91 -4.37 -5.09
CA VAL A 78 -0.44 -2.98 -5.05
C VAL A 78 0.20 -2.69 -3.70
N GLY A 79 1.45 -2.27 -3.73
CA GLY A 79 2.17 -1.79 -2.55
C GLY A 79 2.14 -0.27 -2.48
N VAL A 80 1.72 0.29 -1.34
CA VAL A 80 1.77 1.74 -1.06
C VAL A 80 3.05 2.02 -0.29
N ALA A 81 3.99 2.69 -0.94
CA ALA A 81 5.29 3.04 -0.38
C ALA A 81 5.47 4.58 -0.35
N HIS A 82 6.37 5.06 0.50
CA HIS A 82 6.78 6.44 0.52
C HIS A 82 7.86 6.72 -0.55
N ASP A 83 7.87 7.90 -1.13
CA ASP A 83 8.79 8.27 -2.23
C ASP A 83 10.26 8.28 -1.77
N ASP A 84 10.54 8.73 -0.53
CA ASP A 84 11.87 8.59 0.08
C ASP A 84 11.97 7.27 0.86
N PRO A 85 12.74 6.28 0.36
CA PRO A 85 12.85 4.97 0.97
C PRO A 85 13.82 4.93 2.16
N SER A 86 14.38 6.06 2.61
CA SER A 86 15.26 6.08 3.77
C SER A 86 14.54 5.58 5.00
N TYR A 87 15.19 4.71 5.78
CA TYR A 87 14.58 4.09 6.96
C TYR A 87 13.97 5.11 7.93
N LYS A 88 14.69 6.21 8.18
CA LYS A 88 14.21 7.28 9.06
C LYS A 88 12.92 7.89 8.54
N ASN A 89 12.88 8.25 7.26
CA ASN A 89 11.73 8.88 6.63
C ASN A 89 10.52 7.94 6.62
N VAL A 90 10.72 6.67 6.25
CA VAL A 90 9.65 5.68 6.25
C VAL A 90 9.06 5.50 7.66
N ILE A 91 9.89 5.37 8.70
CA ILE A 91 9.40 5.25 10.09
C ILE A 91 8.61 6.48 10.50
N GLN A 92 9.09 7.66 10.16
CA GLN A 92 8.43 8.92 10.49
C GLN A 92 7.08 9.06 9.76
N GLN A 93 7.06 8.91 8.45
CA GLN A 93 5.84 9.08 7.66
C GLN A 93 4.77 8.03 8.00
N ARG A 94 5.14 6.76 8.17
CA ARG A 94 4.18 5.73 8.57
C ARG A 94 3.58 5.97 9.96
N ALA A 95 4.38 6.52 10.89
CA ALA A 95 3.86 6.88 12.21
C ALA A 95 2.84 8.03 12.11
N MET A 96 3.06 8.99 11.23
CA MET A 96 2.15 10.10 10.97
C MET A 96 0.86 9.63 10.31
N ASP A 97 0.96 8.77 9.27
CA ASP A 97 -0.19 8.33 8.47
C ASP A 97 -1.07 7.29 9.15
N PHE A 98 -0.51 6.45 10.04
CA PHE A 98 -1.22 5.30 10.58
C PHE A 98 -1.65 5.43 12.04
N THR A 99 -1.34 6.55 12.70
CA THR A 99 -1.79 6.77 14.08
C THR A 99 -3.05 7.63 14.12
N THR A 100 -3.92 7.33 15.08
CA THR A 100 -5.23 8.00 15.23
C THR A 100 -5.21 9.18 16.17
N THR A 101 -4.14 9.33 16.96
CA THR A 101 -4.03 10.36 17.99
C THR A 101 -2.70 11.10 17.91
N ALA A 102 -2.76 12.42 18.04
CA ALA A 102 -1.59 13.26 18.26
C ALA A 102 -1.19 13.15 19.73
N ALA A 103 -0.20 12.34 20.04
CA ALA A 103 0.31 12.19 21.41
C ALA A 103 1.82 11.92 21.37
N ASP A 104 2.53 12.46 22.36
CA ASP A 104 3.94 12.14 22.54
C ASP A 104 4.12 10.63 22.73
N ALA A 105 4.75 9.99 21.76
CA ALA A 105 5.09 8.58 21.82
C ALA A 105 6.59 8.41 22.13
N PRO A 106 6.97 7.37 22.88
CA PRO A 106 8.38 7.03 23.01
C PRO A 106 8.99 6.72 21.62
N PRO A 107 10.30 6.96 21.43
CA PRO A 107 10.94 6.68 20.14
C PRO A 107 10.72 5.24 19.73
N LEU A 108 10.06 5.03 18.61
CA LEU A 108 9.90 3.72 18.01
C LEU A 108 11.12 3.43 17.15
N THR A 109 11.75 2.28 17.36
CA THR A 109 12.91 1.85 16.57
C THR A 109 14.04 2.89 16.46
N GLY A 110 14.20 3.74 17.50
CA GLY A 110 15.22 4.78 17.55
C GLY A 110 14.92 6.06 16.76
N VAL A 111 13.77 6.14 16.09
CA VAL A 111 13.31 7.35 15.40
C VAL A 111 12.26 8.04 16.25
N ARG A 112 12.50 9.29 16.61
CA ARG A 112 11.51 10.13 17.29
C ARG A 112 10.63 10.83 16.25
N VAL A 113 9.33 10.73 16.44
CA VAL A 113 8.33 11.50 15.70
C VAL A 113 7.67 12.45 16.71
N PRO A 114 7.68 13.76 16.48
CA PRO A 114 6.98 14.73 17.34
C PRO A 114 5.50 14.36 17.46
N GLY A 115 4.93 14.49 18.66
CA GLY A 115 3.53 14.13 18.92
C GLY A 115 2.53 14.92 18.08
N GLU A 116 2.84 16.18 17.78
CA GLU A 116 2.04 17.04 16.91
C GLU A 116 1.99 16.58 15.43
N GLU A 117 2.95 15.75 15.02
CA GLU A 117 2.99 15.17 13.67
C GLU A 117 2.25 13.82 13.58
N LEU A 118 1.77 13.29 14.71
CA LEU A 118 1.00 12.05 14.77
C LEU A 118 -0.50 12.32 14.60
N GLY A 119 -1.30 11.27 14.41
CA GLY A 119 -2.77 11.39 14.35
C GLY A 119 -3.33 11.64 12.95
N GLY A 120 -2.56 11.39 11.89
CA GLY A 120 -2.97 11.62 10.51
C GLY A 120 -3.82 10.52 9.87
N ALA A 121 -4.20 9.48 10.62
CA ALA A 121 -4.92 8.33 10.07
C ALA A 121 -6.23 8.71 9.36
N GLU A 122 -7.01 9.64 9.90
CA GLU A 122 -8.26 10.07 9.28
C GLU A 122 -8.03 10.81 7.96
N SER A 123 -7.08 11.75 7.93
CA SER A 123 -6.72 12.47 6.70
C SER A 123 -6.12 11.52 5.64
N PHE A 124 -5.34 10.52 6.09
CA PHE A 124 -4.82 9.48 5.19
C PHE A 124 -5.95 8.60 4.62
N ARG A 125 -6.91 8.19 5.45
CA ARG A 125 -8.11 7.47 5.03
C ARG A 125 -8.90 8.23 3.96
N GLN A 126 -9.13 9.53 4.19
CA GLN A 126 -9.83 10.39 3.23
C GLN A 126 -9.11 10.45 1.89
N TRP A 127 -7.79 10.61 1.88
CA TRP A 127 -6.99 10.59 0.65
C TRP A 127 -7.06 9.23 -0.06
N LEU A 128 -7.07 8.12 0.67
CA LEU A 128 -7.28 6.81 0.05
C LEU A 128 -8.63 6.73 -0.66
N GLU A 129 -9.69 7.22 -0.03
CA GLU A 129 -11.06 7.19 -0.59
C GLU A 129 -11.23 8.16 -1.77
N SER A 130 -10.66 9.36 -1.69
CA SER A 130 -10.88 10.40 -2.71
C SER A 130 -9.93 10.30 -3.91
N ASP A 131 -8.71 9.79 -3.71
CA ASP A 131 -7.66 9.86 -4.72
C ASP A 131 -7.10 8.48 -5.10
N LEU A 132 -6.55 7.72 -4.13
CA LEU A 132 -5.81 6.50 -4.44
C LEU A 132 -6.71 5.40 -5.00
N ILE A 133 -7.82 5.07 -4.33
CA ILE A 133 -8.72 4.00 -4.78
C ILE A 133 -9.40 4.35 -6.11
N PRO A 134 -9.93 5.57 -6.31
CA PRO A 134 -10.43 5.99 -7.61
C PRO A 134 -9.38 5.91 -8.72
N PHE A 135 -8.13 6.32 -8.44
CA PHE A 135 -7.03 6.16 -9.40
C PHE A 135 -6.81 4.70 -9.78
N LEU A 136 -6.72 3.79 -8.80
CA LEU A 136 -6.53 2.36 -9.07
C LEU A 136 -7.68 1.77 -9.89
N ARG A 137 -8.94 2.09 -9.55
CA ARG A 137 -10.11 1.64 -10.29
C ARG A 137 -10.21 2.21 -11.71
N ALA A 138 -9.63 3.38 -11.96
CA ALA A 138 -9.53 3.95 -13.30
C ALA A 138 -8.45 3.26 -14.17
N GLN A 139 -7.39 2.74 -13.54
CA GLN A 139 -6.27 2.09 -14.24
C GLN A 139 -6.48 0.59 -14.43
N TYR A 140 -7.16 -0.08 -13.49
CA TYR A 140 -7.23 -1.54 -13.40
C TYR A 140 -8.68 -2.02 -13.21
N ARG A 141 -8.99 -3.21 -13.72
CA ARG A 141 -10.26 -3.89 -13.49
C ARG A 141 -10.24 -4.59 -12.13
N ILE A 142 -10.80 -3.95 -11.12
CA ILE A 142 -10.79 -4.41 -9.73
C ILE A 142 -12.18 -4.87 -9.32
N SER A 143 -12.30 -6.13 -8.86
CA SER A 143 -13.55 -6.67 -8.28
C SER A 143 -13.73 -6.25 -6.83
N GLU A 144 -12.76 -6.56 -6.00
CA GLU A 144 -12.75 -6.33 -4.55
C GLU A 144 -11.37 -5.91 -4.07
N ILE A 145 -11.29 -5.26 -2.92
CA ILE A 145 -10.04 -4.78 -2.33
C ILE A 145 -9.85 -5.42 -0.96
N THR A 146 -8.77 -6.19 -0.83
CA THR A 146 -8.29 -6.74 0.44
C THR A 146 -7.20 -5.85 1.00
N PHE A 147 -7.39 -5.38 2.24
CA PHE A 147 -6.38 -4.64 2.98
C PHE A 147 -5.29 -5.58 3.51
N VAL A 148 -4.02 -5.24 3.30
CA VAL A 148 -2.88 -5.94 3.90
C VAL A 148 -2.01 -4.95 4.65
N GLY A 149 -1.88 -5.14 5.96
CA GLY A 149 -1.09 -4.26 6.82
C GLY A 149 -0.29 -5.01 7.86
N HIS A 150 0.75 -4.37 8.37
CA HIS A 150 1.63 -4.89 9.42
C HIS A 150 1.92 -3.80 10.47
N SER A 151 1.86 -4.13 11.75
CA SER A 151 2.20 -3.20 12.83
C SER A 151 1.32 -1.92 12.78
N PHE A 152 1.89 -0.74 12.53
CA PHE A 152 1.15 0.51 12.44
C PHE A 152 0.13 0.53 11.31
N SER A 153 0.45 -0.01 10.15
CA SER A 153 -0.54 -0.10 9.09
C SER A 153 -1.67 -1.07 9.42
N ALA A 154 -1.42 -2.14 10.20
CA ALA A 154 -2.49 -2.98 10.72
C ALA A 154 -3.38 -2.23 11.73
N LEU A 155 -2.79 -1.37 12.58
CA LEU A 155 -3.57 -0.49 13.47
C LEU A 155 -4.47 0.46 12.68
N PHE A 156 -3.95 1.03 11.60
CA PHE A 156 -4.74 1.84 10.66
C PHE A 156 -5.89 1.03 10.05
N GLY A 157 -5.65 -0.21 9.62
CA GLY A 157 -6.70 -1.09 9.09
C GLY A 157 -7.83 -1.33 10.11
N VAL A 158 -7.48 -1.55 11.38
CA VAL A 158 -8.45 -1.68 12.47
C VAL A 158 -9.24 -0.37 12.67
N HIS A 159 -8.58 0.79 12.59
CA HIS A 159 -9.27 2.08 12.64
C HIS A 159 -10.29 2.23 11.51
N VAL A 160 -9.90 1.95 10.26
CA VAL A 160 -10.80 2.00 9.10
C VAL A 160 -12.00 1.07 9.28
N LEU A 161 -11.79 -0.14 9.81
CA LEU A 161 -12.86 -1.09 10.10
C LEU A 161 -13.86 -0.54 11.12
N PHE A 162 -13.40 0.12 12.18
CA PHE A 162 -14.27 0.71 13.20
C PHE A 162 -15.03 1.94 12.70
N GLU A 163 -14.46 2.71 11.77
CA GLU A 163 -15.16 3.82 11.11
C GLU A 163 -16.23 3.33 10.10
N ARG A 164 -16.41 2.01 9.97
CA ARG A 164 -17.34 1.37 9.04
C ARG A 164 -17.16 1.82 7.59
N SER A 165 -15.94 2.14 7.21
CA SER A 165 -15.62 2.44 5.83
C SER A 165 -15.88 1.21 4.96
N THR A 166 -16.50 1.43 3.80
CA THR A 166 -16.68 0.40 2.75
C THR A 166 -15.54 0.41 1.74
N MET A 167 -14.44 1.05 2.08
CA MET A 167 -13.27 1.22 1.22
C MET A 167 -12.59 -0.13 0.90
N PHE A 168 -12.59 -1.03 1.87
CA PHE A 168 -12.05 -2.38 1.75
C PHE A 168 -13.16 -3.41 1.92
N ASP A 169 -13.10 -4.47 1.14
CA ASP A 169 -14.05 -5.58 1.22
C ASP A 169 -13.61 -6.62 2.26
N HIS A 170 -12.29 -6.72 2.48
CA HIS A 170 -11.65 -7.66 3.43
C HIS A 170 -10.47 -7.01 4.15
#